data_638ac74aec1cc9bb7ba96315a72f42c7
#
_entry.id   638ac74aec1cc9bb7ba96315a72f42c7
#
_cell.length_a   1.000
_cell.length_b   1.000
_cell.length_c   1.000
_cell.angle_alpha   90.00
_cell.angle_beta   90.00
_cell.angle_gamma   90.00
#
_symmetry.space_group_name_H-M   'P 1'
#
loop_
_entity.id
_entity.type
_entity.pdbx_description
1 polymer ?
#
loop_
_entity_poly.entity_id
_entity_poly.type
_entity_poly.pdbx_seq_one_letter_code
_entity_poly.pdbx_strand_id
1 'polypeptide(L)'
;ETVAHLRQNGRITFMFCAMDGAANILRLYGKGHAVCFDDPGFDEKLALFGEFPKARAIITARISLIRDSCGWGVPLYEFQGERDQLLRYNQHRSDEEWRERRYAGNALSIDGLPGLIRPEGE
;
A
#
# COMPACT_ATOMS: atom_id res chain seq x y z
N GLU A 1 1.44 9.07 2.28
CA GLU A 1 1.74 8.91 3.71
C GLU A 1 2.61 7.69 3.96
N THR A 2 2.12 6.45 3.76
CA THR A 2 2.83 5.21 4.16
C THR A 2 4.26 5.11 3.61
N VAL A 3 4.49 5.43 2.34
CA VAL A 3 5.83 5.40 1.72
C VAL A 3 6.79 6.37 2.44
N ALA A 4 6.33 7.58 2.72
CA ALA A 4 7.12 8.60 3.41
C ALA A 4 7.52 8.15 4.83
N HIS A 5 6.57 7.63 5.60
CA HIS A 5 6.84 7.12 6.95
C HIS A 5 7.72 5.88 6.96
N LEU A 6 7.59 4.99 5.96
CA LEU A 6 8.51 3.85 5.80
C LEU A 6 9.93 4.30 5.49
N ARG A 7 10.10 5.33 4.66
CA ARG A 7 11.43 5.93 4.39
C ARG A 7 12.04 6.56 5.63
N GLN A 8 11.24 7.20 6.47
CA GLN A 8 11.69 7.87 7.69
C GLN A 8 12.17 6.89 8.77
N ASN A 9 11.40 5.86 9.09
CA ASN A 9 11.70 4.99 10.23
C ASN A 9 11.43 3.49 10.01
N GLY A 10 10.85 3.12 8.87
CA GLY A 10 10.55 1.74 8.48
C GLY A 10 9.49 1.03 9.32
N ARG A 11 8.87 1.67 10.30
CA ARG A 11 7.88 1.02 11.15
C ARG A 11 6.57 0.81 10.38
N ILE A 12 6.01 -0.39 10.51
CA ILE A 12 4.71 -0.71 9.92
C ILE A 12 3.94 -1.67 10.80
N THR A 13 2.62 -1.48 10.82
CA THR A 13 1.68 -2.41 11.42
C THR A 13 0.60 -2.74 10.40
N PHE A 14 0.43 -4.03 10.12
CA PHE A 14 -0.75 -4.52 9.39
C PHE A 14 -1.80 -4.93 10.41
N MET A 15 -3.02 -4.48 10.22
CA MET A 15 -4.15 -4.80 11.09
C MET A 15 -5.26 -5.44 10.26
N PHE A 16 -5.71 -6.59 10.71
CA PHE A 16 -6.80 -7.34 10.11
C PHE A 16 -7.93 -7.46 11.13
N CYS A 17 -9.09 -6.93 10.79
CA CYS A 17 -10.29 -7.05 11.61
C CYS A 17 -11.21 -8.11 11.02
N ALA A 18 -11.63 -9.08 11.81
CA ALA A 18 -12.61 -10.08 11.39
C ALA A 18 -13.98 -9.41 11.27
N MET A 19 -14.36 -9.09 10.03
CA MET A 19 -15.68 -8.52 9.71
C MET A 19 -16.76 -9.61 9.60
N ASP A 20 -16.35 -10.87 9.61
CA ASP A 20 -17.20 -12.06 9.54
C ASP A 20 -16.60 -13.17 10.43
N GLY A 21 -17.43 -14.13 10.85
CA GLY A 21 -17.01 -15.27 11.67
C GLY A 21 -16.66 -14.88 13.12
N ALA A 22 -15.61 -15.51 13.65
CA ALA A 22 -15.18 -15.28 15.04
C ALA A 22 -14.53 -13.89 15.20
N ALA A 23 -15.00 -13.16 16.23
CA ALA A 23 -14.50 -11.81 16.51
C ALA A 23 -13.01 -11.81 16.89
N ASN A 24 -12.18 -11.24 16.06
CA ASN A 24 -10.74 -11.13 16.29
C ASN A 24 -10.14 -9.91 15.58
N ILE A 25 -9.06 -9.37 16.14
CA ILE A 25 -8.20 -8.37 15.49
C ILE A 25 -6.77 -8.89 15.53
N LEU A 26 -6.19 -9.17 14.35
CA LEU A 26 -4.81 -9.58 14.20
C LEU A 26 -3.95 -8.38 13.82
N ARG A 27 -2.80 -8.22 14.47
CA ARG A 27 -1.80 -7.20 14.14
C ARG A 27 -0.44 -7.83 13.92
N LEU A 28 0.18 -7.44 12.80
CA LEU A 28 1.54 -7.81 12.43
C LEU A 28 2.42 -6.56 12.52
N TYR A 29 3.36 -6.55 13.44
CA TYR A 29 4.29 -5.44 13.65
C TYR A 29 5.64 -5.77 13.02
N GLY A 30 6.23 -4.80 12.34
CA GLY A 30 7.51 -5.07 11.70
C GLY A 30 8.23 -3.84 11.18
N LYS A 31 9.28 -4.14 10.41
CA LYS A 31 10.03 -3.16 9.61
C LYS A 31 9.71 -3.39 8.15
N GLY A 32 9.17 -2.37 7.51
CA GLY A 32 8.76 -2.37 6.12
C GLY A 32 9.70 -1.55 5.24
N HIS A 33 9.69 -1.90 3.97
CA HIS A 33 10.34 -1.19 2.89
C HIS A 33 9.38 -1.08 1.72
N ALA A 34 9.26 0.11 1.14
CA ALA A 34 8.44 0.36 -0.03
C ALA A 34 9.32 0.37 -1.28
N VAL A 35 8.91 -0.38 -2.31
CA VAL A 35 9.47 -0.35 -3.66
C VAL A 35 8.41 0.28 -4.55
N CYS A 36 8.70 1.45 -5.10
CA CYS A 36 7.76 2.20 -5.93
C CYS A 36 7.91 1.82 -7.41
N PHE A 37 6.95 2.20 -8.24
CA PHE A 37 6.84 1.76 -9.65
C PHE A 37 8.07 2.08 -10.53
N ASP A 38 8.93 3.02 -10.14
CA ASP A 38 10.18 3.35 -10.85
C ASP A 38 11.45 2.86 -10.12
N ASP A 39 11.28 2.20 -8.98
CA ASP A 39 12.42 1.68 -8.23
C ASP A 39 12.90 0.33 -8.83
N PRO A 40 14.20 0.05 -8.80
CA PRO A 40 14.73 -1.26 -9.20
C PRO A 40 14.05 -2.41 -8.45
N GLY A 41 13.71 -3.48 -9.18
CA GLY A 41 13.07 -4.68 -8.61
C GLY A 41 11.56 -4.56 -8.37
N PHE A 42 10.93 -3.46 -8.82
CA PHE A 42 9.48 -3.31 -8.70
C PHE A 42 8.73 -4.40 -9.49
N ASP A 43 9.08 -4.61 -10.76
CA ASP A 43 8.41 -5.58 -11.63
C ASP A 43 8.58 -7.02 -11.13
N GLU A 44 9.77 -7.37 -10.62
CA GLU A 44 10.03 -8.67 -10.01
C GLU A 44 9.11 -8.92 -8.81
N LYS A 45 8.93 -7.92 -7.97
CA LYS A 45 8.02 -8.02 -6.81
C LYS A 45 6.56 -8.00 -7.22
N LEU A 46 6.20 -7.22 -8.24
CA LEU A 46 4.84 -7.17 -8.77
C LEU A 46 4.40 -8.52 -9.33
N ALA A 47 5.32 -9.27 -9.94
CA ALA A 47 5.06 -10.60 -10.48
C ALA A 47 4.60 -11.64 -9.43
N LEU A 48 4.82 -11.37 -8.13
CA LEU A 48 4.29 -12.22 -7.03
C LEU A 48 2.79 -12.05 -6.80
N PHE A 49 2.19 -11.03 -7.38
CA PHE A 49 0.77 -10.73 -7.31
C PHE A 49 0.12 -11.03 -8.67
N GLY A 50 -1.18 -11.09 -8.73
CA GLY A 50 -1.89 -11.17 -10.00
C GLY A 50 -1.75 -9.89 -10.83
N GLU A 51 -2.63 -9.69 -11.80
CA GLU A 51 -2.65 -8.49 -12.62
C GLU A 51 -3.11 -7.27 -11.81
N PHE A 52 -2.18 -6.39 -11.50
CA PHE A 52 -2.44 -5.09 -10.88
C PHE A 52 -1.90 -3.95 -11.77
N PRO A 53 -2.63 -3.61 -12.85
CA PRO A 53 -2.18 -2.54 -13.74
C PRO A 53 -2.07 -1.22 -12.97
N LYS A 54 -0.96 -0.52 -13.18
CA LYS A 54 -0.68 0.76 -12.53
C LYS A 54 -0.60 0.68 -11.00
N ALA A 55 -0.04 -0.43 -10.47
CA ALA A 55 0.34 -0.53 -9.08
C ALA A 55 1.36 0.57 -8.73
N ARG A 56 1.15 1.26 -7.60
CA ARG A 56 1.98 2.41 -7.23
C ARG A 56 3.23 2.03 -6.44
N ALA A 57 3.11 1.08 -5.56
CA ALA A 57 4.20 0.62 -4.71
C ALA A 57 3.88 -0.77 -4.15
N ILE A 58 4.93 -1.52 -3.87
CA ILE A 58 4.88 -2.78 -3.14
C ILE A 58 5.58 -2.57 -1.82
N ILE A 59 4.93 -2.96 -0.74
CA ILE A 59 5.48 -2.90 0.60
C ILE A 59 5.86 -4.30 1.04
N THR A 60 7.13 -4.51 1.33
CA THR A 60 7.63 -5.72 1.97
C THR A 60 7.90 -5.43 3.44
N ALA A 61 7.63 -6.38 4.33
CA ALA A 61 7.87 -6.19 5.74
C ALA A 61 8.43 -7.45 6.39
N ARG A 62 9.44 -7.25 7.23
CA ARG A 62 9.92 -8.29 8.14
C ARG A 62 9.15 -8.17 9.45
N ILE A 63 8.30 -9.15 9.70
CA ILE A 63 7.47 -9.19 10.90
C ILE A 63 8.31 -9.63 12.09
N SER A 64 8.24 -8.88 13.18
CA SER A 64 8.96 -9.13 14.43
C SER A 64 8.03 -9.50 15.59
N LEU A 65 6.75 -9.16 15.49
CA LEU A 65 5.77 -9.43 16.52
C LEU A 65 4.39 -9.64 15.89
N ILE A 66 3.71 -10.69 16.32
CA ILE A 66 2.32 -10.97 15.96
C ILE A 66 1.51 -10.93 17.25
N ARG A 67 0.40 -10.19 17.23
CA ARG A 67 -0.55 -10.12 18.34
C ARG A 67 -1.98 -10.17 17.83
N ASP A 68 -2.81 -10.82 18.59
CA ASP A 68 -4.24 -10.77 18.44
C ASP A 68 -4.90 -10.11 19.66
N SER A 69 -6.13 -9.72 19.50
CA SER A 69 -6.98 -9.21 20.56
C SER A 69 -8.45 -9.48 20.22
N CYS A 70 -9.31 -9.41 21.23
CA CYS A 70 -10.74 -9.56 20.99
C CYS A 70 -11.24 -8.54 19.97
N GLY A 71 -12.06 -9.00 19.04
CA GLY A 71 -12.72 -8.19 18.03
C GLY A 71 -14.17 -7.82 18.37
N TRP A 72 -14.55 -7.84 19.64
CA TRP A 72 -15.96 -7.70 20.07
C TRP A 72 -16.59 -6.36 19.67
N GLY A 73 -15.78 -5.33 19.47
CA GLY A 73 -16.22 -4.04 18.93
C GLY A 73 -16.14 -3.91 17.42
N VAL A 74 -15.67 -4.93 16.69
CA VAL A 74 -15.64 -4.94 15.23
C VAL A 74 -17.04 -5.26 14.73
N PRO A 75 -17.63 -4.39 13.88
CA PRO A 75 -18.94 -4.66 13.32
C PRO A 75 -18.91 -5.79 12.29
N LEU A 76 -20.00 -6.50 12.13
CA LEU A 76 -20.18 -7.47 11.08
C LEU A 76 -20.49 -6.77 9.74
N TYR A 77 -19.83 -7.20 8.66
CA TYR A 77 -20.09 -6.74 7.30
C TYR A 77 -20.28 -7.91 6.36
N GLU A 78 -21.18 -7.74 5.42
CA GLU A 78 -21.37 -8.65 4.30
C GLU A 78 -20.62 -8.11 3.09
N PHE A 79 -19.76 -8.93 2.48
CA PHE A 79 -19.05 -8.55 1.26
C PHE A 79 -20.02 -8.52 0.09
N GLN A 80 -20.21 -7.35 -0.51
CA GLN A 80 -21.13 -7.13 -1.64
C GLN A 80 -20.43 -7.19 -3.01
N GLY A 81 -19.09 -7.15 -3.04
CA GLY A 81 -18.28 -7.20 -4.27
C GLY A 81 -17.22 -6.12 -4.36
N GLU A 82 -16.37 -6.25 -5.35
CA GLU A 82 -15.31 -5.30 -5.64
C GLU A 82 -15.82 -4.08 -6.41
N ARG A 83 -15.17 -2.93 -6.21
CA ARG A 83 -15.42 -1.72 -6.99
C ARG A 83 -14.44 -1.61 -8.14
N ASP A 84 -14.93 -1.31 -9.32
CA ASP A 84 -14.14 -1.21 -10.56
C ASP A 84 -13.72 0.23 -10.92
N GLN A 85 -14.16 1.25 -10.15
CA GLN A 85 -13.88 2.66 -10.46
C GLN A 85 -12.39 2.96 -10.62
N LEU A 86 -11.53 2.37 -9.77
CA LEU A 86 -10.09 2.59 -9.86
C LEU A 86 -9.49 1.99 -11.14
N LEU A 87 -9.94 0.80 -11.53
CA LEU A 87 -9.51 0.16 -12.75
C LEU A 87 -9.92 0.99 -13.97
N ARG A 88 -11.19 1.38 -14.06
CA ARG A 88 -11.69 2.25 -15.13
C ARG A 88 -10.96 3.58 -15.18
N TYR A 89 -10.74 4.22 -14.04
CA TYR A 89 -10.00 5.47 -13.95
C TYR A 89 -8.58 5.33 -14.51
N ASN A 90 -7.90 4.24 -14.23
CA ASN A 90 -6.53 3.98 -14.69
C ASN A 90 -6.46 3.60 -16.17
N GLN A 91 -7.45 2.88 -16.71
CA GLN A 91 -7.49 2.43 -18.11
C GLN A 91 -7.56 3.59 -19.12
N HIS A 92 -8.19 4.71 -18.75
CA HIS A 92 -8.38 5.86 -19.62
C HIS A 92 -7.19 6.84 -19.66
N ARG A 93 -6.07 6.52 -19.00
CA ARG A 93 -4.89 7.38 -18.95
C ARG A 93 -3.68 6.70 -19.55
N SER A 94 -2.85 7.50 -20.24
CA SER A 94 -1.52 7.03 -20.60
C SER A 94 -0.68 6.74 -19.35
N ASP A 95 0.37 5.95 -19.52
CA ASP A 95 1.29 5.66 -18.41
C ASP A 95 2.00 6.91 -17.93
N GLU A 96 2.41 7.77 -18.87
CA GLU A 96 3.05 9.06 -18.58
C GLU A 96 2.14 9.97 -17.73
N GLU A 97 0.88 10.19 -18.16
CA GLU A 97 -0.07 11.00 -17.41
C GLU A 97 -0.32 10.41 -16.02
N TRP A 98 -0.40 9.09 -15.91
CA TRP A 98 -0.57 8.41 -14.63
C TRP A 98 0.63 8.63 -13.71
N ARG A 99 1.87 8.50 -14.22
CA ARG A 99 3.12 8.70 -13.46
C ARG A 99 3.22 10.12 -12.94
N GLU A 100 3.02 11.11 -13.81
CA GLU A 100 3.06 12.53 -13.46
C GLU A 100 2.11 12.85 -12.30
N ARG A 101 0.87 12.39 -12.38
CA ARG A 101 -0.12 12.57 -11.32
C ARG A 101 0.28 11.89 -10.01
N ARG A 102 0.95 10.72 -10.06
CA ARG A 102 1.43 10.03 -8.86
C ARG A 102 2.54 10.80 -8.20
N TYR A 103 3.51 11.31 -8.95
CA TYR A 103 4.56 12.15 -8.40
C TYR A 103 4.00 13.45 -7.81
N ALA A 104 3.20 14.18 -8.55
CA ALA A 104 2.62 15.44 -8.08
C ALA A 104 1.80 15.27 -6.78
N GLY A 105 0.95 14.24 -6.72
CA GLY A 105 0.06 14.05 -5.58
C GLY A 105 0.65 13.29 -4.40
N ASN A 106 1.88 12.75 -4.52
CA ASN A 106 2.50 11.93 -3.47
C ASN A 106 3.97 12.31 -3.18
N ALA A 107 4.39 13.47 -3.62
CA ALA A 107 5.76 13.96 -3.39
C ALA A 107 6.08 14.10 -1.89
N LEU A 108 5.13 14.63 -1.14
CA LEU A 108 5.27 14.87 0.30
C LEU A 108 4.10 14.26 1.08
N SER A 109 4.37 13.87 2.31
CA SER A 109 3.34 13.56 3.31
C SER A 109 2.72 14.83 3.86
N ILE A 110 1.67 14.69 4.68
CA ILE A 110 1.08 15.81 5.42
C ILE A 110 2.08 16.49 6.38
N ASP A 111 3.08 15.74 6.85
CA ASP A 111 4.14 16.23 7.71
C ASP A 111 5.38 16.76 6.93
N GLY A 112 5.27 16.88 5.61
CA GLY A 112 6.37 17.33 4.75
C GLY A 112 7.48 16.30 4.50
N LEU A 113 7.29 15.05 4.87
CA LEU A 113 8.27 13.98 4.63
C LEU A 113 8.26 13.54 3.16
N PRO A 114 9.44 13.26 2.56
CA PRO A 114 9.53 12.78 1.18
C PRO A 114 8.76 11.46 0.97
N GLY A 115 7.83 11.47 0.04
CA GLY A 115 7.04 10.31 -0.40
C GLY A 115 7.59 9.66 -1.66
N LEU A 116 6.89 9.82 -2.80
CA LEU A 116 7.40 9.40 -4.10
C LEU A 116 8.49 10.37 -4.56
N ILE A 117 9.67 9.84 -4.85
CA ILE A 117 10.81 10.60 -5.34
C ILE A 117 11.01 10.20 -6.80
N ARG A 118 11.07 11.19 -7.67
CA ARG A 118 11.36 10.96 -9.09
C ARG A 118 12.81 10.50 -9.24
N PRO A 119 13.10 9.47 -10.06
CA PRO A 119 14.49 9.10 -10.37
C PRO A 119 15.26 10.29 -10.97
N GLU A 120 16.54 10.41 -10.61
CA GLU A 120 17.41 11.43 -11.21
C GLU A 120 17.68 11.07 -12.67
N GLY A 121 17.35 11.96 -13.60
CA GLY A 121 17.67 11.81 -15.03
C GLY A 121 16.48 11.67 -15.98
N GLU A 122 15.24 11.85 -15.52
CA GLU A 122 14.06 12.04 -16.40
C GLU A 122 13.57 13.49 -16.39
#